data_84ba379633ffbdb51e2e956224444821
#
_entry.id   84ba379633ffbdb51e2e956224444821
#
_cell.length_a   1.000
_cell.length_b   1.000
_cell.length_c   1.000
_cell.angle_alpha   90.00
_cell.angle_beta   90.00
_cell.angle_gamma   90.00
#
_symmetry.space_group_name_H-M   'P 1'
#
loop_
_entity.id
_entity.type
_entity.pdbx_description
1 polymer ?
#
loop_
_entity_poly.entity_id
_entity_poly.type
_entity_poly.pdbx_seq_one_letter_code
_entity_poly.pdbx_strand_id
1 'polypeptide(L)'
;MDRRRALKLLLACLALPLPLAAQAGQAIKRVWVSRSGSVTKVSLELTGPVAAKHFSLAAPPRLVLDLPQASLQASLNDLALDGTAVTAVRSGITASGDLRIVLDLADSAVRGEVRLLNTGRHGLELVLTGPPVGVAPEVAKPLARQRDLLIVVDAGHGGKDPGAVGAKGEQEKRVALQIAKLLAKRINAQKGYKARLVRSDDVFIPLRKRAELGQRLNADLFVSVHADAAPRLTASGASVFALSHGGATSSMARWMAQRENDADRGGGGLPIKLRERDPMVAGVLLDMSMNSTIATSLDLGHQVLSQLGEVSGLHQARVEQAGFAVLKSAAVPSILVETGFISNAGDCRRLHDARHQRKVAEAIFAGLDSYFRQKPPAGSLIAAREQA
;
A
#
# COMPACT_ATOMS: atom_id res chain seq x y z
N MET A 1 50.57 -23.63 -50.83
CA MET A 1 49.46 -23.24 -49.89
C MET A 1 48.14 -23.51 -50.58
N ASP A 2 47.39 -24.44 -50.05
CA ASP A 2 46.24 -25.06 -50.72
C ASP A 2 45.04 -24.11 -50.65
N ARG A 3 44.43 -23.79 -51.81
CA ARG A 3 43.29 -22.90 -51.99
C ARG A 3 42.07 -23.26 -51.08
N ARG A 4 42.00 -24.51 -50.68
CA ARG A 4 40.97 -24.98 -49.74
C ARG A 4 41.17 -24.53 -48.29
N ARG A 5 42.40 -24.20 -47.85
CA ARG A 5 42.71 -23.68 -46.53
C ARG A 5 42.44 -22.16 -46.45
N ALA A 6 42.63 -21.42 -47.53
CA ALA A 6 42.29 -20.00 -47.57
C ALA A 6 40.76 -19.74 -47.51
N LEU A 7 39.96 -20.63 -48.14
CA LEU A 7 38.50 -20.52 -48.15
C LEU A 7 37.90 -20.84 -46.76
N LYS A 8 38.53 -21.74 -45.99
CA LYS A 8 38.07 -22.05 -44.62
C LYS A 8 38.42 -20.97 -43.61
N LEU A 9 39.48 -20.20 -43.82
CA LEU A 9 39.83 -19.04 -43.00
C LEU A 9 38.95 -17.82 -43.30
N LEU A 10 38.43 -17.65 -44.53
CA LEU A 10 37.49 -16.56 -44.87
C LEU A 10 36.08 -16.81 -44.36
N LEU A 11 35.65 -18.06 -44.18
CA LEU A 11 34.35 -18.37 -43.59
C LEU A 11 34.32 -18.32 -42.03
N ALA A 12 35.48 -18.33 -41.37
CA ALA A 12 35.56 -18.24 -39.93
C ALA A 12 35.53 -16.78 -39.36
N CYS A 13 35.65 -15.77 -40.21
CA CYS A 13 35.63 -14.35 -39.80
C CYS A 13 34.27 -13.67 -39.95
N LEU A 14 33.20 -14.39 -40.33
CA LEU A 14 31.85 -13.84 -40.53
C LEU A 14 30.84 -14.19 -39.47
N ALA A 15 31.28 -14.76 -38.32
CA ALA A 15 30.46 -14.98 -37.17
C ALA A 15 30.96 -14.15 -35.98
N LEU A 16 31.14 -12.84 -36.15
CA LEU A 16 31.11 -11.90 -35.06
C LEU A 16 29.64 -11.77 -34.65
N PRO A 17 29.27 -12.07 -33.39
CA PRO A 17 27.95 -11.73 -32.93
C PRO A 17 27.84 -10.20 -33.04
N LEU A 18 26.96 -9.76 -33.92
CA LEU A 18 26.49 -8.36 -33.87
C LEU A 18 26.06 -8.12 -32.43
N PRO A 19 26.54 -7.05 -31.77
CA PRO A 19 26.02 -6.71 -30.47
C PRO A 19 24.51 -6.56 -30.66
N LEU A 20 23.70 -7.42 -29.98
CA LEU A 20 22.31 -7.12 -29.77
C LEU A 20 22.34 -5.75 -29.08
N ALA A 21 22.03 -4.70 -29.81
CA ALA A 21 21.77 -3.41 -29.20
C ALA A 21 20.64 -3.68 -28.21
N ALA A 22 20.97 -3.70 -26.94
CA ALA A 22 19.97 -3.71 -25.88
C ALA A 22 19.06 -2.53 -26.21
N GLN A 23 17.83 -2.79 -26.64
CA GLN A 23 16.85 -1.73 -26.85
C GLN A 23 16.70 -1.06 -25.50
N ALA A 24 17.30 0.12 -25.38
CA ALA A 24 17.16 0.93 -24.18
C ALA A 24 15.64 1.14 -24.00
N GLY A 25 15.12 0.67 -22.88
CA GLY A 25 13.69 0.76 -22.59
C GLY A 25 13.24 2.21 -22.73
N GLN A 26 12.09 2.42 -23.33
CA GLN A 26 11.54 3.76 -23.54
C GLN A 26 11.09 4.34 -22.21
N ALA A 27 11.22 5.67 -22.00
CA ALA A 27 10.78 6.34 -20.79
C ALA A 27 9.68 7.36 -21.08
N ILE A 28 8.65 7.40 -20.25
CA ILE A 28 7.67 8.49 -20.22
C ILE A 28 8.29 9.64 -19.46
N LYS A 29 8.62 10.73 -20.16
CA LYS A 29 9.24 11.94 -19.59
C LYS A 29 8.23 12.89 -19.00
N ARG A 30 7.06 13.00 -19.62
CA ARG A 30 6.01 13.94 -19.21
C ARG A 30 4.63 13.37 -19.50
N VAL A 31 3.69 13.66 -18.57
CA VAL A 31 2.28 13.38 -18.72
C VAL A 31 1.52 14.67 -18.47
N TRP A 32 0.52 14.98 -19.29
CA TRP A 32 -0.38 16.11 -19.06
C TRP A 32 -1.78 15.79 -19.54
N VAL A 33 -2.74 16.46 -18.95
CA VAL A 33 -4.15 16.32 -19.29
C VAL A 33 -4.66 17.66 -19.80
N SER A 34 -5.45 17.62 -20.86
CA SER A 34 -6.12 18.78 -21.42
C SER A 34 -7.56 18.44 -21.75
N ARG A 35 -8.44 19.45 -21.69
CA ARG A 35 -9.85 19.31 -22.01
C ARG A 35 -10.27 20.35 -23.05
N SER A 36 -11.11 19.91 -23.98
CA SER A 36 -11.79 20.79 -24.94
C SER A 36 -13.22 20.30 -25.14
N GLY A 37 -14.20 21.01 -24.58
CA GLY A 37 -15.60 20.59 -24.57
C GLY A 37 -15.81 19.25 -23.87
N SER A 38 -16.38 18.26 -24.57
CA SER A 38 -16.59 16.89 -24.07
C SER A 38 -15.38 15.96 -24.26
N VAL A 39 -14.28 16.45 -24.83
CA VAL A 39 -13.09 15.67 -25.13
C VAL A 39 -12.02 15.93 -24.07
N THR A 40 -11.59 14.87 -23.39
CA THR A 40 -10.41 14.87 -22.54
C THR A 40 -9.25 14.18 -23.24
N LYS A 41 -8.09 14.79 -23.26
CA LYS A 41 -6.87 14.23 -23.83
C LYS A 41 -5.83 14.02 -22.73
N VAL A 42 -5.33 12.80 -22.63
CA VAL A 42 -4.19 12.46 -21.78
C VAL A 42 -3.01 12.19 -22.70
N SER A 43 -1.98 13.01 -22.59
CA SER A 43 -0.81 12.97 -23.47
C SER A 43 0.42 12.47 -22.72
N LEU A 44 1.14 11.54 -23.34
CA LEU A 44 2.36 10.94 -22.83
C LEU A 44 3.51 11.26 -23.77
N GLU A 45 4.53 11.97 -23.30
CA GLU A 45 5.77 12.22 -24.06
C GLU A 45 6.80 11.14 -23.72
N LEU A 46 7.30 10.45 -24.76
CA LEU A 46 8.22 9.32 -24.62
C LEU A 46 9.61 9.65 -25.19
N THR A 47 10.63 8.91 -24.76
CA THR A 47 12.00 9.00 -25.29
C THR A 47 12.13 8.41 -26.70
N GLY A 48 11.21 7.55 -27.12
CA GLY A 48 11.21 6.89 -28.42
C GLY A 48 9.87 6.20 -28.70
N PRO A 49 9.73 5.55 -29.87
CA PRO A 49 8.50 4.86 -30.25
C PRO A 49 8.23 3.65 -29.35
N VAL A 50 6.97 3.42 -29.00
CA VAL A 50 6.52 2.28 -28.22
C VAL A 50 5.25 1.68 -28.83
N ALA A 51 5.17 0.34 -28.85
CA ALA A 51 3.98 -0.39 -29.26
C ALA A 51 3.02 -0.52 -28.06
N ALA A 52 2.11 0.44 -27.91
CA ALA A 52 1.13 0.44 -26.83
C ALA A 52 -0.01 -0.54 -27.09
N LYS A 53 -0.39 -1.30 -26.07
CA LYS A 53 -1.65 -2.08 -26.04
C LYS A 53 -2.60 -1.39 -25.08
N HIS A 54 -3.90 -1.30 -25.47
CA HIS A 54 -4.89 -0.70 -24.60
C HIS A 54 -6.18 -1.52 -24.58
N PHE A 55 -6.90 -1.45 -23.46
CA PHE A 55 -8.19 -2.07 -23.29
C PHE A 55 -9.01 -1.34 -22.22
N SER A 56 -10.32 -1.50 -22.27
CA SER A 56 -11.24 -0.89 -21.30
C SER A 56 -11.80 -1.92 -20.32
N LEU A 57 -12.02 -1.48 -19.08
CA LEU A 57 -12.72 -2.24 -18.03
C LEU A 57 -14.01 -1.51 -17.67
N ALA A 58 -15.09 -2.27 -17.45
CA ALA A 58 -16.41 -1.70 -17.27
C ALA A 58 -16.78 -1.41 -15.79
N ALA A 59 -16.27 -2.20 -14.84
CA ALA A 59 -16.67 -2.12 -13.45
C ALA A 59 -15.47 -2.24 -12.48
N PRO A 60 -14.96 -1.15 -11.93
CA PRO A 60 -15.23 0.26 -12.26
C PRO A 60 -14.68 0.64 -13.63
N PRO A 61 -15.23 1.70 -14.27
CA PRO A 61 -14.83 2.09 -15.62
C PRO A 61 -13.40 2.58 -15.66
N ARG A 62 -12.57 1.98 -16.52
CA ARG A 62 -11.14 2.29 -16.67
C ARG A 62 -10.67 2.13 -18.11
N LEU A 63 -9.69 2.91 -18.49
CA LEU A 63 -8.86 2.67 -19.67
C LEU A 63 -7.46 2.26 -19.21
N VAL A 64 -6.98 1.12 -19.66
CA VAL A 64 -5.67 0.57 -19.33
C VAL A 64 -4.77 0.64 -20.56
N LEU A 65 -3.53 1.08 -20.37
CA LEU A 65 -2.50 1.17 -21.40
C LEU A 65 -1.25 0.41 -20.94
N ASP A 66 -0.83 -0.59 -21.69
CA ASP A 66 0.40 -1.36 -21.46
C ASP A 66 1.48 -0.94 -22.47
N LEU A 67 2.64 -0.61 -21.95
CA LEU A 67 3.79 -0.10 -22.66
C LEU A 67 4.97 -1.08 -22.45
N PRO A 68 5.27 -1.95 -23.45
CA PRO A 68 6.34 -2.94 -23.31
C PRO A 68 7.68 -2.28 -23.03
N GLN A 69 8.40 -2.81 -22.03
CA GLN A 69 9.76 -2.38 -21.65
C GLN A 69 9.91 -0.87 -21.41
N ALA A 70 8.81 -0.16 -21.09
CA ALA A 70 8.84 1.26 -20.78
C ALA A 70 9.06 1.50 -19.27
N SER A 71 9.54 2.71 -18.95
CA SER A 71 9.66 3.20 -17.57
C SER A 71 8.94 4.54 -17.40
N LEU A 72 8.55 4.89 -16.16
CA LEU A 72 7.91 6.15 -15.86
C LEU A 72 8.89 7.06 -15.11
N GLN A 73 9.21 8.21 -15.71
CA GLN A 73 10.01 9.27 -15.10
C GLN A 73 9.15 10.47 -14.67
N ALA A 74 7.95 10.62 -15.26
CA ALA A 74 7.03 11.69 -14.95
C ALA A 74 6.28 11.47 -13.63
N SER A 75 5.99 12.55 -12.89
CA SER A 75 5.01 12.52 -11.78
C SER A 75 3.59 12.41 -12.34
N LEU A 76 2.74 11.60 -11.69
CA LEU A 76 1.30 11.50 -11.98
C LEU A 76 0.44 12.23 -10.94
N ASN A 77 1.05 12.75 -9.87
CA ASN A 77 0.32 13.30 -8.72
C ASN A 77 -0.25 14.70 -8.98
N ASP A 78 0.35 15.45 -9.92
CA ASP A 78 0.02 16.87 -10.15
C ASP A 78 -0.78 17.08 -11.44
N LEU A 79 -1.49 16.05 -11.90
CA LEU A 79 -2.30 16.14 -13.12
C LEU A 79 -3.59 16.93 -12.87
N ALA A 80 -3.88 17.92 -13.71
CA ALA A 80 -5.12 18.67 -13.65
C ALA A 80 -6.29 17.83 -14.17
N LEU A 81 -6.95 17.07 -13.29
CA LEU A 81 -8.04 16.15 -13.63
C LEU A 81 -9.42 16.75 -13.45
N ASP A 82 -9.55 17.88 -12.77
CA ASP A 82 -10.84 18.49 -12.46
C ASP A 82 -11.66 18.78 -13.72
N GLY A 83 -12.91 18.33 -13.69
CA GLY A 83 -13.85 18.50 -14.81
C GLY A 83 -13.50 17.67 -16.06
N THR A 84 -12.51 16.79 -16.03
CA THR A 84 -12.17 15.90 -17.14
C THR A 84 -12.90 14.55 -17.04
N ALA A 85 -12.82 13.74 -18.08
CA ALA A 85 -13.37 12.37 -18.08
C ALA A 85 -12.54 11.37 -17.24
N VAL A 86 -11.42 11.81 -16.62
CA VAL A 86 -10.50 11.01 -15.82
C VAL A 86 -10.56 11.45 -14.37
N THR A 87 -10.79 10.53 -13.45
CA THR A 87 -10.84 10.79 -12.00
C THR A 87 -9.52 10.51 -11.31
N ALA A 88 -8.70 9.60 -11.86
CA ALA A 88 -7.36 9.29 -11.37
C ALA A 88 -6.49 8.71 -12.48
N VAL A 89 -5.16 8.92 -12.38
CA VAL A 89 -4.16 8.28 -13.24
C VAL A 89 -3.17 7.54 -12.35
N ARG A 90 -2.97 6.25 -12.63
CA ARG A 90 -2.09 5.38 -11.84
C ARG A 90 -1.13 4.63 -12.74
N SER A 91 0.03 4.21 -12.20
CA SER A 91 0.98 3.38 -12.91
C SER A 91 1.39 2.15 -12.09
N GLY A 92 1.89 1.13 -12.79
CA GLY A 92 2.45 -0.07 -12.19
C GLY A 92 3.26 -0.86 -13.22
N ILE A 93 3.96 -1.90 -12.76
CA ILE A 93 4.68 -2.83 -13.64
C ILE A 93 3.91 -4.14 -13.69
N THR A 94 3.68 -4.65 -14.88
CA THR A 94 3.02 -5.94 -15.08
C THR A 94 3.95 -7.12 -14.74
N ALA A 95 3.42 -8.32 -14.61
CA ALA A 95 4.22 -9.54 -14.41
C ALA A 95 5.21 -9.81 -15.56
N SER A 96 4.91 -9.31 -16.77
CA SER A 96 5.81 -9.36 -17.93
C SER A 96 6.89 -8.26 -17.94
N GLY A 97 6.89 -7.36 -16.94
CA GLY A 97 7.84 -6.26 -16.85
C GLY A 97 7.43 -5.01 -17.64
N ASP A 98 6.22 -4.96 -18.22
CA ASP A 98 5.73 -3.83 -18.98
C ASP A 98 5.20 -2.73 -18.05
N LEU A 99 5.39 -1.48 -18.41
CA LEU A 99 4.77 -0.35 -17.71
C LEU A 99 3.28 -0.30 -18.04
N ARG A 100 2.44 -0.28 -17.02
CA ARG A 100 0.99 -0.11 -17.13
C ARG A 100 0.58 1.25 -16.61
N ILE A 101 -0.21 1.98 -17.41
CA ILE A 101 -0.90 3.21 -17.01
C ILE A 101 -2.41 2.91 -16.95
N VAL A 102 -3.06 3.30 -15.89
CA VAL A 102 -4.50 3.11 -15.68
C VAL A 102 -5.15 4.46 -15.50
N LEU A 103 -6.13 4.77 -16.32
CA LEU A 103 -7.01 5.92 -16.19
C LEU A 103 -8.33 5.45 -15.59
N ASP A 104 -8.66 5.90 -14.39
CA ASP A 104 -9.99 5.73 -13.82
C ASP A 104 -10.93 6.75 -14.48
N LEU A 105 -12.05 6.27 -15.03
CA LEU A 105 -12.97 7.09 -15.80
C LEU A 105 -14.16 7.54 -14.95
N ALA A 106 -14.63 8.74 -15.20
CA ALA A 106 -15.76 9.33 -14.48
C ALA A 106 -17.09 8.62 -14.75
N ASP A 107 -17.23 8.02 -15.95
CA ASP A 107 -18.46 7.33 -16.39
C ASP A 107 -18.11 6.14 -17.28
N SER A 108 -18.96 5.10 -17.24
CA SER A 108 -18.86 3.91 -18.09
C SER A 108 -19.17 4.16 -19.56
N ALA A 109 -19.81 5.28 -19.90
CA ALA A 109 -20.07 5.71 -21.26
C ALA A 109 -18.86 6.37 -21.94
N VAL A 110 -17.80 6.72 -21.17
CA VAL A 110 -16.57 7.28 -21.73
C VAL A 110 -15.89 6.22 -22.62
N ARG A 111 -15.57 6.65 -23.84
CA ARG A 111 -14.81 5.84 -24.82
C ARG A 111 -13.43 6.44 -25.02
N GLY A 112 -12.41 5.59 -25.01
CA GLY A 112 -11.03 6.00 -25.20
C GLY A 112 -10.41 5.43 -26.47
N GLU A 113 -9.73 6.28 -27.23
CA GLU A 113 -8.86 5.89 -28.35
C GLU A 113 -7.42 6.29 -28.04
N VAL A 114 -6.47 5.46 -28.43
CA VAL A 114 -5.05 5.75 -28.33
C VAL A 114 -4.54 6.14 -29.71
N ARG A 115 -3.90 7.30 -29.81
CA ARG A 115 -3.32 7.86 -31.04
C ARG A 115 -1.84 8.17 -30.83
N LEU A 116 -1.05 8.11 -31.90
CA LEU A 116 0.31 8.63 -31.87
C LEU A 116 0.29 10.15 -31.85
N LEU A 117 1.13 10.76 -31.02
CA LEU A 117 1.34 12.21 -31.03
C LEU A 117 2.11 12.60 -32.28
N ASN A 118 1.49 13.40 -33.15
CA ASN A 118 2.03 13.77 -34.46
C ASN A 118 2.74 15.15 -34.42
N THR A 119 3.57 15.38 -33.39
CA THR A 119 4.20 16.70 -33.14
C THR A 119 5.71 16.71 -33.31
N GLY A 120 6.27 15.78 -34.09
CA GLY A 120 7.72 15.63 -34.24
C GLY A 120 8.46 15.07 -33.04
N ARG A 121 7.71 14.67 -31.99
CA ARG A 121 8.19 13.99 -30.79
C ARG A 121 7.52 12.64 -30.66
N HIS A 122 8.20 11.68 -30.06
CA HIS A 122 7.58 10.39 -29.75
C HIS A 122 6.59 10.55 -28.61
N GLY A 123 5.35 10.10 -28.79
CA GLY A 123 4.35 10.20 -27.75
C GLY A 123 3.04 9.50 -28.11
N LEU A 124 2.19 9.36 -27.11
CA LEU A 124 0.85 8.80 -27.19
C LEU A 124 -0.15 9.82 -26.70
N GLU A 125 -1.29 9.93 -27.34
CA GLU A 125 -2.45 10.71 -26.93
C GLU A 125 -3.64 9.77 -26.74
N LEU A 126 -4.16 9.70 -25.53
CA LEU A 126 -5.40 9.01 -25.23
C LEU A 126 -6.53 10.03 -25.32
N VAL A 127 -7.36 9.89 -26.35
CA VAL A 127 -8.51 10.76 -26.60
C VAL A 127 -9.74 10.10 -25.98
N LEU A 128 -10.27 10.72 -24.94
CA LEU A 128 -11.44 10.24 -24.21
C LEU A 128 -12.65 11.09 -24.61
N THR A 129 -13.64 10.44 -25.19
CA THR A 129 -14.93 11.06 -25.55
C THR A 129 -16.04 10.42 -24.72
N GLY A 130 -16.89 11.23 -24.14
CA GLY A 130 -17.99 10.78 -23.30
C GLY A 130 -19.11 11.78 -23.30
N PRO A 131 -20.23 11.50 -22.64
CA PRO A 131 -21.21 12.52 -22.36
C PRO A 131 -20.47 13.72 -21.74
N PRO A 132 -20.88 14.97 -22.03
CA PRO A 132 -20.27 16.10 -21.38
C PRO A 132 -20.29 15.80 -19.89
N VAL A 133 -19.10 15.70 -19.29
CA VAL A 133 -18.99 15.75 -17.84
C VAL A 133 -19.48 17.15 -17.51
N GLY A 134 -20.79 17.25 -17.32
CA GLY A 134 -21.44 18.51 -17.03
C GLY A 134 -20.68 19.11 -15.86
N VAL A 135 -20.26 20.37 -16.02
CA VAL A 135 -20.39 21.26 -14.89
C VAL A 135 -21.88 21.16 -14.57
N ALA A 136 -22.27 20.17 -13.79
CA ALA A 136 -23.55 20.19 -13.13
C ALA A 136 -23.59 21.58 -12.53
N PRO A 137 -24.65 22.40 -12.79
CA PRO A 137 -24.83 23.62 -12.02
C PRO A 137 -24.61 23.14 -10.60
N GLU A 138 -23.76 23.82 -9.85
CA GLU A 138 -23.45 23.53 -8.47
C GLU A 138 -24.78 23.48 -7.70
N VAL A 139 -25.52 22.40 -7.96
CA VAL A 139 -26.54 21.90 -7.08
C VAL A 139 -25.67 21.55 -5.89
N ALA A 140 -25.71 22.44 -4.90
CA ALA A 140 -25.06 22.24 -3.61
C ALA A 140 -25.18 20.76 -3.33
N LYS A 141 -24.04 20.02 -3.49
CA LYS A 141 -23.99 18.58 -3.21
C LYS A 141 -24.70 18.48 -1.89
N PRO A 142 -25.80 17.72 -1.75
CA PRO A 142 -26.38 17.54 -0.44
C PRO A 142 -25.17 17.11 0.38
N LEU A 143 -24.75 17.96 1.34
CA LEU A 143 -23.52 17.86 2.12
C LEU A 143 -23.29 16.39 2.34
N ALA A 144 -22.45 15.77 1.48
CA ALA A 144 -22.21 14.35 1.52
C ALA A 144 -21.79 14.13 2.95
N ARG A 145 -22.59 13.40 3.74
CA ARG A 145 -22.43 13.30 5.18
C ARG A 145 -20.98 12.97 5.41
N GLN A 146 -20.21 14.00 5.77
CA GLN A 146 -18.78 13.91 5.98
C GLN A 146 -18.57 12.79 6.99
N ARG A 147 -17.95 11.71 6.55
CA ARG A 147 -17.79 10.54 7.40
C ARG A 147 -16.57 10.67 8.29
N ASP A 148 -16.64 10.06 9.45
CA ASP A 148 -15.44 9.83 10.26
C ASP A 148 -14.48 8.86 9.55
N LEU A 149 -13.19 9.04 9.76
CA LEU A 149 -12.18 8.05 9.39
C LEU A 149 -12.31 6.84 10.31
N LEU A 150 -12.47 5.66 9.71
CA LEU A 150 -12.62 4.42 10.45
C LEU A 150 -11.27 3.69 10.59
N ILE A 151 -10.79 3.57 11.81
CA ILE A 151 -9.55 2.88 12.14
C ILE A 151 -9.90 1.57 12.86
N VAL A 152 -9.52 0.45 12.28
CA VAL A 152 -9.62 -0.85 12.95
C VAL A 152 -8.36 -1.06 13.78
N VAL A 153 -8.52 -1.23 15.08
CA VAL A 153 -7.44 -1.47 16.03
C VAL A 153 -7.47 -2.93 16.46
N ASP A 154 -6.42 -3.65 16.12
CA ASP A 154 -6.21 -5.02 16.50
C ASP A 154 -5.29 -5.10 17.74
N ALA A 155 -5.66 -5.89 18.70
CA ALA A 155 -4.81 -6.27 19.82
C ALA A 155 -4.27 -7.68 19.52
N GLY A 156 -2.96 -7.80 19.34
CA GLY A 156 -2.30 -9.08 19.05
C GLY A 156 -2.69 -10.19 20.03
N HIS A 157 -2.64 -11.42 19.58
CA HIS A 157 -2.88 -12.62 20.39
C HIS A 157 -4.28 -12.67 21.05
N GLY A 158 -4.44 -13.44 22.16
CA GLY A 158 -5.69 -13.50 22.92
C GLY A 158 -6.18 -14.93 23.16
N GLY A 159 -6.95 -15.12 24.21
CA GLY A 159 -7.48 -16.43 24.61
C GLY A 159 -6.37 -17.43 24.90
N LYS A 160 -6.36 -18.52 24.14
CA LYS A 160 -5.36 -19.60 24.25
C LYS A 160 -3.94 -19.20 23.81
N ASP A 161 -3.81 -18.14 23.03
CA ASP A 161 -2.53 -17.60 22.55
C ASP A 161 -2.06 -16.47 23.47
N PRO A 162 -1.06 -16.71 24.33
CA PRO A 162 -0.54 -15.69 25.24
C PRO A 162 0.33 -14.63 24.55
N GLY A 163 0.80 -14.88 23.32
CA GLY A 163 1.89 -14.15 22.70
C GLY A 163 3.23 -14.42 23.38
N ALA A 164 4.11 -13.45 23.35
CA ALA A 164 5.36 -13.49 24.10
C ALA A 164 5.09 -13.46 25.63
N VAL A 165 5.97 -14.14 26.37
CA VAL A 165 5.89 -14.21 27.82
C VAL A 165 7.16 -13.63 28.44
N GLY A 166 7.00 -12.64 29.30
CA GLY A 166 8.08 -12.03 30.06
C GLY A 166 8.64 -12.95 31.16
N ALA A 167 9.75 -12.54 31.77
CA ALA A 167 10.49 -13.34 32.72
C ALA A 167 9.71 -13.73 34.00
N LYS A 168 8.66 -12.99 34.33
CA LYS A 168 7.78 -13.24 35.51
C LYS A 168 6.39 -13.76 35.13
N GLY A 169 6.24 -14.23 33.86
CA GLY A 169 4.97 -14.71 33.35
C GLY A 169 4.03 -13.62 32.81
N GLU A 170 4.56 -12.42 32.58
CA GLU A 170 3.82 -11.33 31.92
C GLU A 170 3.47 -11.76 30.48
N GLN A 171 2.23 -11.55 30.06
CA GLN A 171 1.72 -12.00 28.77
C GLN A 171 1.49 -10.82 27.83
N GLU A 172 2.02 -10.92 26.62
CA GLU A 172 1.85 -9.92 25.58
C GLU A 172 0.38 -9.61 25.29
N LYS A 173 -0.48 -10.62 25.16
CA LYS A 173 -1.91 -10.45 24.88
C LYS A 173 -2.63 -9.47 25.81
N ARG A 174 -2.15 -9.34 27.07
CA ARG A 174 -2.72 -8.42 28.05
C ARG A 174 -2.27 -6.99 27.80
N VAL A 175 -0.98 -6.80 27.55
CA VAL A 175 -0.39 -5.48 27.22
C VAL A 175 -0.97 -4.95 25.92
N ALA A 176 -0.98 -5.78 24.87
CA ALA A 176 -1.55 -5.43 23.57
C ALA A 176 -3.03 -5.00 23.70
N LEU A 177 -3.84 -5.73 24.46
CA LEU A 177 -5.24 -5.38 24.68
C LEU A 177 -5.42 -4.06 25.45
N GLN A 178 -4.59 -3.81 26.46
CA GLN A 178 -4.65 -2.58 27.24
C GLN A 178 -4.30 -1.38 26.36
N ILE A 179 -3.21 -1.43 25.60
CA ILE A 179 -2.79 -0.35 24.71
C ILE A 179 -3.81 -0.15 23.57
N ALA A 180 -4.32 -1.23 22.97
CA ALA A 180 -5.34 -1.14 21.91
C ALA A 180 -6.64 -0.47 22.41
N LYS A 181 -7.08 -0.77 23.62
CA LYS A 181 -8.24 -0.10 24.26
C LYS A 181 -7.99 1.38 24.49
N LEU A 182 -6.80 1.75 24.96
CA LEU A 182 -6.41 3.15 25.16
C LEU A 182 -6.34 3.90 23.83
N LEU A 183 -5.77 3.29 22.80
CA LEU A 183 -5.71 3.84 21.45
C LEU A 183 -7.13 4.04 20.88
N ALA A 184 -7.99 3.03 20.96
CA ALA A 184 -9.37 3.14 20.51
C ALA A 184 -10.14 4.24 21.23
N LYS A 185 -9.95 4.37 22.54
CA LYS A 185 -10.53 5.46 23.34
C LYS A 185 -10.02 6.83 22.85
N ARG A 186 -8.72 6.96 22.60
CA ARG A 186 -8.12 8.21 22.11
C ARG A 186 -8.63 8.59 20.74
N ILE A 187 -8.73 7.62 19.81
CA ILE A 187 -9.28 7.82 18.47
C ILE A 187 -10.73 8.31 18.55
N ASN A 188 -11.58 7.64 19.34
CA ASN A 188 -12.99 7.99 19.47
C ASN A 188 -13.22 9.34 20.16
N ALA A 189 -12.26 9.84 20.93
CA ALA A 189 -12.33 11.17 21.53
C ALA A 189 -12.04 12.29 20.53
N GLN A 190 -11.51 11.99 19.35
CA GLN A 190 -11.17 12.97 18.33
C GLN A 190 -12.28 13.07 17.28
N LYS A 191 -12.84 14.28 17.09
CA LYS A 191 -13.87 14.51 16.08
C LYS A 191 -13.29 14.24 14.66
N GLY A 192 -14.02 13.47 13.87
CA GLY A 192 -13.62 13.05 12.53
C GLY A 192 -12.94 11.68 12.51
N TYR A 193 -12.83 11.00 13.65
CA TYR A 193 -12.25 9.67 13.78
C TYR A 193 -13.19 8.72 14.54
N LYS A 194 -13.13 7.45 14.15
CA LYS A 194 -13.85 6.35 14.80
C LYS A 194 -12.96 5.11 14.86
N ALA A 195 -12.89 4.49 16.03
CA ALA A 195 -12.17 3.24 16.21
C ALA A 195 -13.12 2.04 16.27
N ARG A 196 -12.64 0.90 15.79
CA ARG A 196 -13.25 -0.40 15.95
C ARG A 196 -12.20 -1.39 16.44
N LEU A 197 -12.38 -1.95 17.61
CA LEU A 197 -11.51 -3.01 18.11
C LEU A 197 -11.83 -4.34 17.43
N VAL A 198 -10.80 -5.12 17.08
CA VAL A 198 -10.93 -6.50 16.61
C VAL A 198 -11.41 -7.40 17.74
N ARG A 199 -10.85 -7.23 18.93
CA ARG A 199 -11.31 -7.86 20.18
C ARG A 199 -11.35 -6.85 21.32
N SER A 200 -12.38 -6.95 22.16
CA SER A 200 -12.52 -6.17 23.40
C SER A 200 -12.15 -6.98 24.65
N ASP A 201 -12.02 -8.28 24.50
CA ASP A 201 -11.82 -9.23 25.59
C ASP A 201 -10.66 -10.18 25.32
N ASP A 202 -10.30 -11.03 26.29
CA ASP A 202 -9.25 -12.02 26.14
C ASP A 202 -9.77 -13.26 25.39
N VAL A 203 -10.00 -13.07 24.08
CA VAL A 203 -10.46 -14.11 23.15
C VAL A 203 -9.48 -14.28 22.01
N PHE A 204 -9.32 -15.51 21.52
CA PHE A 204 -8.51 -15.82 20.35
C PHE A 204 -9.29 -15.52 19.05
N ILE A 205 -8.68 -14.76 18.15
CA ILE A 205 -9.20 -14.49 16.81
C ILE A 205 -8.10 -14.85 15.80
N PRO A 206 -8.37 -15.75 14.83
CA PRO A 206 -7.41 -16.11 13.78
C PRO A 206 -6.96 -14.90 12.97
N LEU A 207 -5.69 -14.86 12.55
CA LEU A 207 -5.07 -13.74 11.84
C LEU A 207 -5.86 -13.29 10.61
N ARG A 208 -6.34 -14.26 9.82
CA ARG A 208 -7.20 -13.99 8.67
C ARG A 208 -8.48 -13.22 9.04
N LYS A 209 -9.13 -13.60 10.14
CA LYS A 209 -10.37 -12.96 10.59
C LYS A 209 -10.13 -11.52 11.06
N ARG A 210 -8.96 -11.24 11.61
CA ARG A 210 -8.54 -9.88 12.00
C ARG A 210 -8.43 -9.00 10.75
N ALA A 211 -7.67 -9.42 9.74
CA ALA A 211 -7.52 -8.69 8.48
C ALA A 211 -8.86 -8.54 7.71
N GLU A 212 -9.69 -9.60 7.65
CA GLU A 212 -11.01 -9.57 7.03
C GLU A 212 -11.96 -8.55 7.68
N LEU A 213 -11.83 -8.27 8.97
CA LEU A 213 -12.67 -7.28 9.65
C LEU A 213 -12.43 -5.88 9.09
N GLY A 214 -11.16 -5.49 8.90
CA GLY A 214 -10.81 -4.20 8.28
C GLY A 214 -11.43 -4.04 6.89
N GLN A 215 -11.33 -5.07 6.07
CA GLN A 215 -11.90 -5.08 4.72
C GLN A 215 -13.43 -4.99 4.72
N ARG A 216 -14.11 -5.82 5.54
CA ARG A 216 -15.59 -5.81 5.64
C ARG A 216 -16.16 -4.47 6.10
N LEU A 217 -15.41 -3.76 6.92
CA LEU A 217 -15.83 -2.46 7.44
C LEU A 217 -15.42 -1.31 6.52
N ASN A 218 -14.73 -1.57 5.41
CA ASN A 218 -14.13 -0.55 4.54
C ASN A 218 -13.31 0.46 5.37
N ALA A 219 -12.47 -0.05 6.26
CA ALA A 219 -11.66 0.78 7.15
C ALA A 219 -10.65 1.62 6.35
N ASP A 220 -10.37 2.83 6.82
CA ASP A 220 -9.34 3.70 6.25
C ASP A 220 -7.94 3.24 6.66
N LEU A 221 -7.86 2.49 7.77
CA LEU A 221 -6.61 1.95 8.31
C LEU A 221 -6.86 0.76 9.22
N PHE A 222 -5.93 -0.20 9.20
CA PHE A 222 -5.82 -1.28 10.17
C PHE A 222 -4.49 -1.16 10.94
N VAL A 223 -4.56 -1.14 12.27
CA VAL A 223 -3.39 -1.04 13.16
C VAL A 223 -3.39 -2.24 14.11
N SER A 224 -2.37 -3.11 14.01
CA SER A 224 -2.15 -4.20 14.93
C SER A 224 -1.14 -3.79 16.00
N VAL A 225 -1.47 -3.98 17.27
CA VAL A 225 -0.67 -3.58 18.44
C VAL A 225 -0.10 -4.82 19.10
N HIS A 226 1.22 -4.84 19.26
CA HIS A 226 2.02 -5.95 19.77
C HIS A 226 3.05 -5.50 20.82
N ALA A 227 3.65 -6.45 21.52
CA ALA A 227 4.76 -6.25 22.44
C ALA A 227 5.60 -7.54 22.55
N ASP A 228 6.11 -8.00 21.40
CA ASP A 228 6.70 -9.33 21.23
C ASP A 228 8.00 -9.55 22.02
N ALA A 229 8.55 -10.74 21.96
CA ALA A 229 9.90 -11.04 22.42
C ALA A 229 10.90 -10.85 21.28
N ALA A 230 12.14 -10.60 21.63
CA ALA A 230 13.25 -10.65 20.69
C ALA A 230 14.19 -11.79 21.03
N PRO A 231 14.93 -12.36 20.03
CA PRO A 231 15.94 -13.40 20.28
C PRO A 231 17.04 -12.92 21.23
N ARG A 232 17.33 -11.62 21.22
CA ARG A 232 18.31 -10.99 22.14
C ARG A 232 17.57 -10.21 23.20
N LEU A 233 17.76 -10.56 24.47
CA LEU A 233 17.16 -9.88 25.62
C LEU A 233 17.59 -8.40 25.75
N THR A 234 18.68 -7.99 25.08
CA THR A 234 19.14 -6.61 25.01
C THR A 234 18.37 -5.76 23.99
N ALA A 235 17.61 -6.40 23.08
CA ALA A 235 16.75 -5.66 22.15
C ALA A 235 15.69 -4.88 22.93
N SER A 236 15.52 -3.60 22.62
CA SER A 236 14.57 -2.71 23.30
C SER A 236 14.06 -1.65 22.33
N GLY A 237 12.97 -1.00 22.71
CA GLY A 237 12.35 0.09 21.94
C GLY A 237 11.24 -0.37 21.00
N ALA A 238 10.52 0.60 20.45
CA ALA A 238 9.40 0.38 19.55
C ALA A 238 9.87 0.13 18.10
N SER A 239 9.05 -0.55 17.32
CA SER A 239 9.21 -0.75 15.88
C SER A 239 7.86 -0.64 15.17
N VAL A 240 7.87 -0.27 13.88
CA VAL A 240 6.68 -0.31 13.04
C VAL A 240 6.98 -1.14 11.80
N PHE A 241 6.03 -2.00 11.44
CA PHE A 241 6.13 -2.91 10.31
C PHE A 241 5.00 -2.67 9.31
N ALA A 242 5.30 -2.80 8.03
CA ALA A 242 4.36 -2.86 6.92
C ALA A 242 4.49 -4.20 6.18
N LEU A 243 3.50 -4.55 5.38
CA LEU A 243 3.53 -5.75 4.56
C LEU A 243 4.63 -5.68 3.50
N SER A 244 5.27 -6.82 3.21
CA SER A 244 6.09 -7.04 2.02
C SER A 244 5.71 -8.34 1.32
N HIS A 245 5.70 -8.32 0.00
CA HIS A 245 5.58 -9.51 -0.86
C HIS A 245 6.96 -10.03 -1.32
N GLY A 246 7.94 -9.14 -1.40
CA GLY A 246 9.29 -9.45 -1.91
C GLY A 246 10.29 -9.96 -0.88
N GLY A 247 9.84 -10.24 0.34
CA GLY A 247 10.72 -10.69 1.43
C GLY A 247 10.78 -9.71 2.61
N ALA A 248 11.66 -9.97 3.57
CA ALA A 248 11.81 -9.14 4.76
C ALA A 248 12.99 -8.18 4.62
N THR A 249 12.85 -6.95 5.16
CA THR A 249 13.90 -5.91 5.13
C THR A 249 15.07 -6.22 6.06
N SER A 250 14.85 -7.09 7.06
CA SER A 250 15.88 -7.54 7.98
C SER A 250 15.63 -8.99 8.43
N SER A 251 16.66 -9.64 9.02
CA SER A 251 16.52 -10.95 9.65
C SER A 251 15.56 -10.91 10.84
N MET A 252 15.54 -9.81 11.59
CA MET A 252 14.61 -9.59 12.70
C MET A 252 13.18 -9.51 12.20
N ALA A 253 12.91 -8.68 11.17
CA ALA A 253 11.57 -8.57 10.59
C ALA A 253 11.06 -9.91 10.04
N ARG A 254 11.95 -10.72 9.43
CA ARG A 254 11.61 -12.08 8.98
C ARG A 254 11.23 -12.97 10.16
N TRP A 255 12.05 -12.97 11.19
CA TRP A 255 11.84 -13.80 12.38
C TRP A 255 10.52 -13.43 13.06
N MET A 256 10.24 -12.14 13.26
CA MET A 256 9.00 -11.64 13.86
C MET A 256 7.78 -12.05 13.03
N ALA A 257 7.82 -11.84 11.71
CA ALA A 257 6.71 -12.25 10.85
C ALA A 257 6.46 -13.76 10.87
N GLN A 258 7.51 -14.58 10.95
CA GLN A 258 7.36 -16.04 11.11
C GLN A 258 6.67 -16.38 12.43
N ARG A 259 7.13 -15.80 13.53
CA ARG A 259 6.59 -16.02 14.86
C ARG A 259 5.13 -15.62 14.95
N GLU A 260 4.79 -14.43 14.47
CA GLU A 260 3.41 -13.95 14.44
C GLU A 260 2.50 -14.83 13.57
N ASN A 261 2.99 -15.28 12.42
CA ASN A 261 2.23 -16.15 11.53
C ASN A 261 2.02 -17.56 12.11
N ASP A 262 2.88 -18.01 13.02
CA ASP A 262 2.76 -19.32 13.67
C ASP A 262 1.67 -19.35 14.75
N ALA A 263 1.16 -18.19 15.20
CA ALA A 263 0.06 -18.11 16.16
C ALA A 263 -1.20 -18.87 15.70
N ASP A 264 -1.46 -18.90 14.38
CA ASP A 264 -2.59 -19.68 13.82
C ASP A 264 -2.32 -21.18 13.73
N ARG A 265 -1.06 -21.65 13.73
CA ARG A 265 -0.70 -23.07 13.59
C ARG A 265 -1.12 -23.89 14.82
N GLY A 266 -1.07 -23.29 16.01
CA GLY A 266 -1.61 -23.88 17.25
C GLY A 266 -3.13 -23.95 17.29
N GLY A 267 -3.85 -23.39 16.32
CA GLY A 267 -5.30 -23.25 16.23
C GLY A 267 -6.00 -23.94 15.06
N GLY A 268 -5.30 -24.75 14.24
CA GLY A 268 -5.95 -25.52 13.17
C GLY A 268 -6.28 -24.69 11.91
N GLY A 269 -5.60 -23.58 11.67
CA GLY A 269 -5.74 -22.80 10.44
C GLY A 269 -5.22 -23.52 9.22
N LEU A 270 -6.08 -23.87 8.27
CA LEU A 270 -5.71 -24.42 6.96
C LEU A 270 -4.98 -23.36 6.12
N PRO A 271 -3.97 -23.74 5.32
CA PRO A 271 -3.31 -22.81 4.40
C PRO A 271 -4.32 -22.22 3.42
N ILE A 272 -4.22 -20.91 3.20
CA ILE A 272 -5.09 -20.16 2.30
C ILE A 272 -4.89 -20.68 0.88
N LYS A 273 -5.82 -21.49 0.38
CA LYS A 273 -5.99 -21.72 -1.07
C LYS A 273 -6.79 -20.54 -1.61
N LEU A 274 -6.16 -19.67 -2.37
CA LEU A 274 -6.85 -18.70 -3.22
C LEU A 274 -7.73 -19.48 -4.20
N ARG A 275 -9.03 -19.26 -4.16
CA ARG A 275 -9.96 -19.76 -5.19
C ARG A 275 -9.64 -19.01 -6.49
N GLU A 276 -9.14 -19.76 -7.44
CA GLU A 276 -8.92 -19.31 -8.82
C GLU A 276 -10.23 -18.81 -9.42
N ARG A 277 -10.28 -17.51 -9.68
CA ARG A 277 -11.14 -16.93 -10.72
C ARG A 277 -10.18 -16.20 -11.65
N ASP A 278 -10.17 -16.63 -12.88
CA ASP A 278 -9.43 -16.12 -14.04
C ASP A 278 -8.12 -15.35 -13.71
N PRO A 279 -6.93 -16.01 -13.75
CA PRO A 279 -5.76 -15.60 -12.99
C PRO A 279 -5.13 -14.29 -13.47
N MET A 280 -5.35 -13.85 -14.72
CA MET A 280 -4.51 -12.83 -15.32
C MET A 280 -4.96 -11.39 -15.01
N VAL A 281 -6.24 -11.07 -15.09
CA VAL A 281 -6.76 -9.71 -14.88
C VAL A 281 -7.00 -9.42 -13.40
N ALA A 282 -7.52 -10.39 -12.65
CA ALA A 282 -7.76 -10.25 -11.22
C ALA A 282 -6.44 -10.13 -10.43
N GLY A 283 -5.39 -10.87 -10.84
CA GLY A 283 -4.08 -10.80 -10.21
C GLY A 283 -3.42 -9.44 -10.34
N VAL A 284 -3.43 -8.84 -11.53
CA VAL A 284 -2.77 -7.55 -11.79
C VAL A 284 -3.45 -6.39 -11.04
N LEU A 285 -4.77 -6.36 -11.01
CA LEU A 285 -5.51 -5.34 -10.25
C LEU A 285 -5.30 -5.50 -8.75
N LEU A 286 -5.19 -6.72 -8.27
CA LEU A 286 -4.88 -7.04 -6.88
C LEU A 286 -3.47 -6.57 -6.53
N ASP A 287 -2.48 -6.85 -7.37
CA ASP A 287 -1.08 -6.44 -7.15
C ASP A 287 -0.92 -4.92 -7.14
N MET A 288 -1.58 -4.20 -8.05
CA MET A 288 -1.54 -2.73 -8.06
C MET A 288 -2.22 -2.12 -6.83
N SER A 289 -3.38 -2.64 -6.44
CA SER A 289 -4.07 -2.21 -5.22
C SER A 289 -3.22 -2.48 -3.99
N MET A 290 -2.56 -3.64 -3.91
CA MET A 290 -1.69 -3.99 -2.80
C MET A 290 -0.43 -3.12 -2.75
N ASN A 291 0.19 -2.78 -3.89
CA ASN A 291 1.35 -1.89 -3.92
C ASN A 291 1.01 -0.47 -3.44
N SER A 292 -0.15 0.07 -3.84
CA SER A 292 -0.64 1.36 -3.34
C SER A 292 -0.91 1.32 -1.83
N THR A 293 -1.53 0.24 -1.35
CA THR A 293 -1.82 0.04 0.07
C THR A 293 -0.54 -0.09 0.90
N ILE A 294 0.48 -0.77 0.38
CA ILE A 294 1.79 -0.91 1.02
C ILE A 294 2.50 0.45 1.09
N ALA A 295 2.49 1.24 0.00
CA ALA A 295 3.10 2.57 -0.02
C ALA A 295 2.43 3.49 1.03
N THR A 296 1.10 3.49 1.09
CA THR A 296 0.35 4.20 2.13
C THR A 296 0.70 3.72 3.53
N SER A 297 0.85 2.40 3.73
CA SER A 297 1.23 1.81 5.02
C SER A 297 2.64 2.24 5.45
N LEU A 298 3.58 2.35 4.52
CA LEU A 298 4.94 2.83 4.79
C LEU A 298 4.93 4.29 5.22
N ASP A 299 4.27 5.17 4.47
CA ASP A 299 4.19 6.60 4.78
C ASP A 299 3.57 6.84 6.17
N LEU A 300 2.45 6.17 6.43
CA LEU A 300 1.75 6.24 7.71
C LEU A 300 2.60 5.64 8.84
N GLY A 301 3.25 4.51 8.58
CA GLY A 301 4.16 3.86 9.51
C GLY A 301 5.33 4.78 9.91
N HIS A 302 5.86 5.58 8.99
CA HIS A 302 6.91 6.56 9.30
C HIS A 302 6.42 7.64 10.27
N GLN A 303 5.20 8.17 10.10
CA GLN A 303 4.62 9.15 11.01
C GLN A 303 4.44 8.55 12.43
N VAL A 304 3.93 7.32 12.51
CA VAL A 304 3.74 6.61 13.80
C VAL A 304 5.09 6.32 14.46
N LEU A 305 6.07 5.84 13.70
CA LEU A 305 7.40 5.51 14.20
C LEU A 305 8.10 6.76 14.78
N SER A 306 8.01 7.90 14.08
CA SER A 306 8.56 9.18 14.56
C SER A 306 8.00 9.56 15.93
N GLN A 307 6.67 9.49 16.10
CA GLN A 307 6.02 9.83 17.38
C GLN A 307 6.34 8.82 18.49
N LEU A 308 6.49 7.54 18.17
CA LEU A 308 6.89 6.52 19.14
C LEU A 308 8.33 6.73 19.63
N GLY A 309 9.21 7.26 18.80
CA GLY A 309 10.58 7.58 19.16
C GLY A 309 10.69 8.55 20.34
N GLU A 310 9.76 9.48 20.45
CA GLU A 310 9.69 10.46 21.55
C GLU A 310 9.27 9.85 22.90
N VAL A 311 8.67 8.64 22.87
CA VAL A 311 8.07 8.01 24.08
C VAL A 311 8.84 6.79 24.54
N SER A 312 9.23 5.90 23.60
CA SER A 312 9.73 4.56 23.94
C SER A 312 11.19 4.33 23.54
N GLY A 313 11.80 5.26 22.80
CA GLY A 313 12.98 4.95 21.98
C GLY A 313 12.60 4.00 20.83
N LEU A 314 13.47 3.88 19.85
CA LEU A 314 13.24 3.05 18.67
C LEU A 314 14.22 1.88 18.64
N HIS A 315 13.72 0.69 18.31
CA HIS A 315 14.56 -0.45 18.00
C HIS A 315 15.22 -0.28 16.61
N GLN A 316 14.45 0.23 15.65
CA GLN A 316 14.90 0.60 14.31
C GLN A 316 14.38 1.99 13.95
N ALA A 317 15.26 2.82 13.36
CA ALA A 317 14.90 4.18 12.94
C ALA A 317 14.08 4.25 11.63
N ARG A 318 13.67 3.12 11.10
CA ARG A 318 12.88 3.00 9.85
C ARG A 318 11.73 2.01 10.03
N VAL A 319 10.69 2.19 9.23
CA VAL A 319 9.64 1.18 9.07
C VAL A 319 10.25 -0.04 8.41
N GLU A 320 10.09 -1.20 9.02
CA GLU A 320 10.53 -2.48 8.46
C GLU A 320 9.38 -3.16 7.72
N GLN A 321 9.72 -4.12 6.87
CA GLN A 321 8.74 -4.87 6.08
C GLN A 321 9.00 -6.36 6.17
N ALA A 322 7.91 -7.15 6.24
CA ALA A 322 7.94 -8.60 6.13
C ALA A 322 6.56 -9.17 5.79
N GLY A 323 6.47 -10.48 5.61
CA GLY A 323 5.25 -11.17 5.20
C GLY A 323 4.26 -11.45 6.33
N PHE A 324 3.88 -10.44 7.11
CA PHE A 324 2.90 -10.55 8.20
C PHE A 324 1.51 -10.91 7.66
N ALA A 325 0.97 -12.07 8.09
CA ALA A 325 -0.34 -12.54 7.64
C ALA A 325 -1.49 -11.61 8.04
N VAL A 326 -1.41 -11.00 9.21
CA VAL A 326 -2.41 -10.07 9.74
C VAL A 326 -2.50 -8.78 8.93
N LEU A 327 -1.44 -8.38 8.22
CA LEU A 327 -1.39 -7.19 7.39
C LEU A 327 -1.81 -7.42 5.93
N LYS A 328 -2.18 -8.66 5.56
CA LYS A 328 -2.55 -9.00 4.18
C LYS A 328 -3.93 -8.46 3.85
N SER A 329 -3.97 -7.24 3.36
CA SER A 329 -5.19 -6.60 2.84
C SER A 329 -4.87 -5.89 1.52
N ALA A 330 -5.68 -6.15 0.51
CA ALA A 330 -5.55 -5.48 -0.79
C ALA A 330 -6.19 -4.08 -0.80
N ALA A 331 -7.08 -3.80 0.14
CA ALA A 331 -7.93 -2.62 0.10
C ALA A 331 -7.69 -1.66 1.29
N VAL A 332 -7.06 -2.13 2.37
CA VAL A 332 -6.91 -1.37 3.61
C VAL A 332 -5.43 -1.22 3.95
N PRO A 333 -4.88 -0.01 4.01
CA PRO A 333 -3.54 0.23 4.54
C PRO A 333 -3.41 -0.36 5.94
N SER A 334 -2.29 -1.03 6.22
CA SER A 334 -2.15 -1.81 7.44
C SER A 334 -0.74 -1.71 8.00
N ILE A 335 -0.62 -1.44 9.29
CA ILE A 335 0.67 -1.45 10.02
C ILE A 335 0.58 -2.34 11.25
N LEU A 336 1.73 -2.91 11.65
CA LEU A 336 1.90 -3.57 12.93
C LEU A 336 2.90 -2.74 13.76
N VAL A 337 2.50 -2.45 14.99
CA VAL A 337 3.25 -1.62 15.93
C VAL A 337 3.71 -2.49 17.09
N GLU A 338 5.03 -2.72 17.15
CA GLU A 338 5.68 -3.25 18.35
C GLU A 338 5.93 -2.11 19.31
N THR A 339 5.28 -2.15 20.46
CA THR A 339 5.35 -1.08 21.46
C THR A 339 6.57 -1.18 22.38
N GLY A 340 7.32 -2.25 22.25
CA GLY A 340 8.53 -2.63 22.99
C GLY A 340 8.63 -4.14 23.09
N PHE A 341 9.72 -4.67 23.62
CA PHE A 341 9.93 -6.10 23.78
C PHE A 341 9.65 -6.56 25.21
N ILE A 342 8.62 -7.42 25.39
CA ILE A 342 8.28 -7.97 26.71
C ILE A 342 9.40 -8.85 27.30
N SER A 343 10.29 -9.40 26.44
CA SER A 343 11.49 -10.14 26.81
C SER A 343 12.59 -9.26 27.43
N ASN A 344 12.56 -7.94 27.18
CA ASN A 344 13.49 -6.98 27.76
C ASN A 344 12.95 -6.48 29.11
N ALA A 345 13.72 -6.62 30.18
CA ALA A 345 13.28 -6.22 31.52
C ALA A 345 12.92 -4.73 31.67
N GLY A 346 13.58 -3.85 30.92
CA GLY A 346 13.29 -2.42 30.90
C GLY A 346 11.97 -2.12 30.19
N ASP A 347 11.78 -2.67 29.00
CA ASP A 347 10.56 -2.55 28.21
C ASP A 347 9.37 -3.18 28.95
N CYS A 348 9.54 -4.39 29.45
CA CYS A 348 8.51 -5.11 30.21
C CYS A 348 7.97 -4.27 31.36
N ARG A 349 8.84 -3.62 32.16
CA ARG A 349 8.40 -2.71 33.22
C ARG A 349 7.60 -1.52 32.68
N ARG A 350 8.08 -0.89 31.58
CA ARG A 350 7.37 0.23 30.93
C ARG A 350 6.02 -0.19 30.36
N LEU A 351 5.98 -1.33 29.69
CA LEU A 351 4.77 -1.89 29.07
C LEU A 351 3.67 -2.21 30.10
N HIS A 352 4.02 -2.46 31.36
CA HIS A 352 3.07 -2.66 32.46
C HIS A 352 2.75 -1.38 33.24
N ASP A 353 3.40 -0.25 32.94
CA ASP A 353 3.05 1.06 33.52
C ASP A 353 1.90 1.71 32.75
N ALA A 354 0.79 1.95 33.43
CA ALA A 354 -0.41 2.53 32.84
C ALA A 354 -0.19 3.95 32.28
N ARG A 355 0.78 4.72 32.80
CA ARG A 355 1.13 6.04 32.26
C ARG A 355 1.89 5.89 30.95
N HIS A 356 2.81 4.93 30.89
CA HIS A 356 3.54 4.64 29.68
C HIS A 356 2.61 4.12 28.57
N GLN A 357 1.69 3.18 28.87
CA GLN A 357 0.70 2.70 27.92
C GLN A 357 -0.15 3.83 27.31
N ARG A 358 -0.56 4.81 28.12
CA ARG A 358 -1.27 6.01 27.63
C ARG A 358 -0.41 6.85 26.71
N LYS A 359 0.87 7.06 27.05
CA LYS A 359 1.81 7.79 26.18
C LYS A 359 2.02 7.09 24.84
N VAL A 360 2.15 5.77 24.86
CA VAL A 360 2.28 4.96 23.62
C VAL A 360 1.01 5.09 22.78
N ALA A 361 -0.17 4.94 23.35
CA ALA A 361 -1.43 5.10 22.63
C ALA A 361 -1.59 6.52 22.04
N GLU A 362 -1.19 7.56 22.79
CA GLU A 362 -1.19 8.95 22.29
C GLU A 362 -0.20 9.15 21.16
N ALA A 363 1.01 8.60 21.24
CA ALA A 363 2.02 8.68 20.20
C ALA A 363 1.57 7.98 18.90
N ILE A 364 1.00 6.79 19.01
CA ILE A 364 0.41 6.11 17.84
C ILE A 364 -0.65 7.02 17.21
N PHE A 365 -1.61 7.53 18.00
CA PHE A 365 -2.66 8.40 17.51
C PHE A 365 -2.10 9.68 16.87
N ALA A 366 -1.12 10.32 17.47
CA ALA A 366 -0.49 11.54 16.95
C ALA A 366 0.13 11.31 15.56
N GLY A 367 0.79 10.16 15.35
CA GLY A 367 1.31 9.76 14.05
C GLY A 367 0.20 9.54 13.01
N LEU A 368 -0.91 8.90 13.40
CA LEU A 368 -2.08 8.72 12.54
C LEU A 368 -2.73 10.06 12.17
N ASP A 369 -2.95 10.93 13.13
CA ASP A 369 -3.56 12.26 12.92
C ASP A 369 -2.67 13.13 12.02
N SER A 370 -1.35 13.11 12.23
CA SER A 370 -0.38 13.81 11.37
C SER A 370 -0.49 13.34 9.92
N TYR A 371 -0.55 12.04 9.69
CA TYR A 371 -0.71 11.48 8.34
C TYR A 371 -2.03 11.90 7.68
N PHE A 372 -3.15 11.70 8.36
CA PHE A 372 -4.47 11.96 7.79
C PHE A 372 -4.78 13.45 7.60
N ARG A 373 -4.12 14.35 8.33
CA ARG A 373 -4.17 15.80 8.04
C ARG A 373 -3.41 16.16 6.78
N GLN A 374 -2.28 15.53 6.53
CA GLN A 374 -1.49 15.77 5.32
C GLN A 374 -2.12 15.13 4.08
N LYS A 375 -2.76 13.97 4.23
CA LYS A 375 -3.35 13.17 3.14
C LYS A 375 -4.77 12.71 3.52
N PRO A 376 -5.72 13.64 3.63
CA PRO A 376 -7.06 13.31 4.09
C PRO A 376 -7.83 12.53 3.02
N PRO A 377 -8.45 11.38 3.36
CA PRO A 377 -9.31 10.64 2.44
C PRO A 377 -10.51 11.44 1.99
N ALA A 378 -10.79 11.41 0.69
CA ALA A 378 -11.92 12.14 0.12
C ALA A 378 -13.26 11.82 0.81
N GLY A 379 -14.09 12.82 1.05
CA GLY A 379 -15.38 12.68 1.73
C GLY A 379 -15.30 12.49 3.24
N SER A 380 -14.11 12.56 3.85
CA SER A 380 -13.94 12.54 5.28
C SER A 380 -14.16 13.92 5.92
N LEU A 381 -14.53 13.93 7.21
CA LEU A 381 -14.59 15.14 8.02
C LEU A 381 -13.22 15.86 8.10
N ILE A 382 -12.12 15.11 8.03
CA ILE A 382 -10.78 15.69 8.05
C ILE A 382 -10.51 16.43 6.74
N ALA A 383 -10.84 15.83 5.58
CA ALA A 383 -10.69 16.50 4.28
C ALA A 383 -11.47 17.83 4.20
N ALA A 384 -12.67 17.85 4.76
CA ALA A 384 -13.48 19.08 4.76
C ALA A 384 -12.94 20.18 5.67
N ARG A 385 -12.20 19.83 6.71
CA ARG A 385 -11.60 20.82 7.64
C ARG A 385 -10.31 21.44 7.12
N GLU A 386 -9.53 20.68 6.36
CA GLU A 386 -8.28 21.19 5.78
C GLU A 386 -8.55 22.08 4.54
N GLN A 387 -9.78 22.05 4.01
CA GLN A 387 -10.23 22.90 2.89
C GLN A 387 -10.99 24.16 3.35
N ALA A 388 -11.33 24.30 4.64
CA ALA A 388 -12.06 25.41 5.24
C ALA A 388 -11.11 26.41 5.90
#